data_f8e2ff25fdf3c16dff08f87deef52590
#
_entry.id   f8e2ff25fdf3c16dff08f87deef52590
#
_cell.length_a   1.000
_cell.length_b   1.000
_cell.length_c   1.000
_cell.angle_alpha   90.00
_cell.angle_beta   90.00
_cell.angle_gamma   90.00
#
_symmetry.space_group_name_H-M   'P 1'
#
loop_
_entity.id
_entity.type
_entity.pdbx_description
1 polymer ?
#
loop_
_entity_poly.entity_id
_entity_poly.type
_entity_poly.pdbx_seq_one_letter_code
_entity_poly.pdbx_strand_id
1 'polypeptide(L)'
;MYKRQARTTRTYAAGLALMQFIWVVWALLGQPGGSGLLVALLLLEVFVPPLAERHGATPWHPEHMAERYSLMTIIVLGEVLLSTTGAISVILDEGTLSGQLIMTVIGGLLIVFCLWWFYFKHSHAQRLEEDGARPAFVWGYGHYLLYAAIAAVGAGLGVCIDVLEHVAHVSSRAATLSLGVPVAVALVLMGFLHARDVASWEWAVRAGGTAGAVLIVALAGWEPGLSVLLIGLVLVASLVLYLVGTDPSLAEQPHGPTDRLTSAEAPNG
;
A
#
# COMPACT_ATOMS: atom_id res chain seq x y z
N MET A 1 -12.66 32.61 16.22
CA MET A 1 -12.58 31.40 15.39
C MET A 1 -12.66 31.72 13.90
N TYR A 2 -13.69 32.34 13.40
CA TYR A 2 -13.97 32.63 11.97
C TYR A 2 -12.82 33.30 11.18
N LYS A 3 -12.12 34.29 11.75
CA LYS A 3 -11.02 35.01 11.07
C LYS A 3 -9.76 34.14 10.85
N ARG A 4 -9.47 33.16 11.71
CA ARG A 4 -8.34 32.23 11.55
C ARG A 4 -8.65 31.21 10.46
N GLN A 5 -9.84 30.62 10.46
CA GLN A 5 -10.29 29.71 9.40
C GLN A 5 -10.29 30.40 8.03
N ALA A 6 -10.74 31.64 7.93
CA ALA A 6 -10.70 32.39 6.67
C ALA A 6 -9.27 32.63 6.15
N ARG A 7 -8.26 32.76 7.03
CA ARG A 7 -6.86 32.86 6.61
C ARG A 7 -6.36 31.52 6.09
N THR A 8 -6.58 30.43 6.82
CA THR A 8 -6.19 29.08 6.40
C THR A 8 -6.77 28.74 5.03
N THR A 9 -8.09 28.93 4.84
CA THR A 9 -8.76 28.68 3.56
C THR A 9 -8.20 29.53 2.42
N ARG A 10 -7.92 30.81 2.66
CA ARG A 10 -7.31 31.69 1.65
C ARG A 10 -5.89 31.24 1.30
N THR A 11 -5.10 30.81 2.26
CA THR A 11 -3.74 30.30 2.01
C THR A 11 -3.78 29.01 1.21
N TYR A 12 -4.71 28.08 1.51
CA TYR A 12 -4.95 26.89 0.68
C TYR A 12 -5.33 27.28 -0.75
N ALA A 13 -6.34 28.13 -0.91
CA ALA A 13 -6.83 28.53 -2.23
C ALA A 13 -5.73 29.22 -3.06
N ALA A 14 -4.99 30.16 -2.46
CA ALA A 14 -3.91 30.87 -3.14
C ALA A 14 -2.73 29.93 -3.45
N GLY A 15 -2.32 29.08 -2.51
CA GLY A 15 -1.23 28.12 -2.71
C GLY A 15 -1.52 27.11 -3.80
N LEU A 16 -2.71 26.49 -3.78
CA LEU A 16 -3.12 25.54 -4.80
C LEU A 16 -3.28 26.21 -6.18
N ALA A 17 -3.93 27.38 -6.25
CA ALA A 17 -4.09 28.11 -7.51
C ALA A 17 -2.73 28.50 -8.11
N LEU A 18 -1.78 28.94 -7.28
CA LEU A 18 -0.43 29.25 -7.72
C LEU A 18 0.29 27.99 -8.25
N MET A 19 0.20 26.89 -7.52
CA MET A 19 0.84 25.63 -7.97
C MET A 19 0.24 25.12 -9.29
N GLN A 20 -1.09 25.17 -9.44
CA GLN A 20 -1.74 24.78 -10.69
C GLN A 20 -1.34 25.70 -11.85
N PHE A 21 -1.23 27.00 -11.60
CA PHE A 21 -0.72 27.94 -12.61
C PHE A 21 0.72 27.60 -13.02
N ILE A 22 1.60 27.31 -12.06
CA ILE A 22 2.98 26.92 -12.33
C ILE A 22 3.04 25.63 -13.15
N TRP A 23 2.21 24.62 -12.82
CA TRP A 23 2.13 23.36 -13.57
C TRP A 23 1.71 23.58 -15.02
N VAL A 24 0.70 24.42 -15.26
CA VAL A 24 0.25 24.76 -16.61
C VAL A 24 1.36 25.47 -17.38
N VAL A 25 2.02 26.47 -16.80
CA VAL A 25 3.13 27.19 -17.43
C VAL A 25 4.28 26.24 -17.73
N TRP A 26 4.66 25.38 -16.79
CA TRP A 26 5.72 24.40 -16.98
C TRP A 26 5.42 23.42 -18.14
N ALA A 27 4.18 22.95 -18.22
CA ALA A 27 3.73 22.10 -19.32
C ALA A 27 3.78 22.81 -20.67
N LEU A 28 3.30 24.09 -20.75
CA LEU A 28 3.30 24.89 -21.96
C LEU A 28 4.72 25.25 -22.47
N LEU A 29 5.67 25.36 -21.55
CA LEU A 29 7.10 25.61 -21.87
C LEU A 29 7.86 24.34 -22.33
N GLY A 30 7.16 23.21 -22.50
CA GLY A 30 7.80 21.96 -22.93
C GLY A 30 8.59 21.27 -21.83
N GLN A 31 8.20 21.45 -20.57
CA GLN A 31 8.74 20.78 -19.38
C GLN A 31 10.24 21.02 -19.17
N PRO A 32 10.68 22.28 -19.12
CA PRO A 32 12.10 22.60 -18.93
C PRO A 32 12.62 22.09 -17.59
N GLY A 33 13.94 21.89 -17.48
CA GLY A 33 14.62 21.53 -16.23
C GLY A 33 14.57 20.05 -15.85
N GLY A 34 13.97 19.21 -16.68
CA GLY A 34 13.97 17.74 -16.51
C GLY A 34 13.38 17.28 -15.17
N SER A 35 13.80 16.09 -14.73
CA SER A 35 13.30 15.45 -13.50
C SER A 35 13.58 16.26 -12.22
N GLY A 36 14.63 17.07 -12.18
CA GLY A 36 14.98 17.88 -11.01
C GLY A 36 13.94 18.96 -10.72
N LEU A 37 13.47 19.69 -11.76
CA LEU A 37 12.43 20.70 -11.58
C LEU A 37 11.07 20.05 -11.30
N LEU A 38 10.75 18.92 -11.93
CA LEU A 38 9.56 18.13 -11.62
C LEU A 38 9.49 17.80 -10.13
N VAL A 39 10.56 17.22 -9.57
CA VAL A 39 10.62 16.86 -8.15
C VAL A 39 10.50 18.10 -7.26
N ALA A 40 11.15 19.21 -7.62
CA ALA A 40 11.05 20.45 -6.86
C ALA A 40 9.61 21.00 -6.83
N LEU A 41 8.90 20.97 -7.95
CA LEU A 41 7.49 21.41 -8.02
C LEU A 41 6.58 20.51 -7.19
N LEU A 42 6.75 19.18 -7.26
CA LEU A 42 6.02 18.22 -6.42
C LEU A 42 6.25 18.48 -4.93
N LEU A 43 7.50 18.70 -4.52
CA LEU A 43 7.81 19.02 -3.13
C LEU A 43 7.17 20.34 -2.68
N LEU A 44 7.20 21.38 -3.51
CA LEU A 44 6.55 22.65 -3.22
C LEU A 44 5.04 22.48 -3.02
N GLU A 45 4.38 21.70 -3.87
CA GLU A 45 2.94 21.45 -3.74
C GLU A 45 2.60 20.70 -2.44
N VAL A 46 3.39 19.69 -2.07
CA VAL A 46 3.24 18.95 -0.82
C VAL A 46 3.41 19.83 0.41
N PHE A 47 4.15 20.94 0.31
CA PHE A 47 4.29 21.89 1.42
C PHE A 47 3.13 22.89 1.57
N VAL A 48 2.22 23.01 0.62
CA VAL A 48 1.07 23.93 0.69
C VAL A 48 0.18 23.67 1.91
N PRO A 49 -0.28 22.42 2.20
CA PRO A 49 -1.11 22.14 3.37
C PRO A 49 -0.45 22.49 4.71
N PRO A 50 0.79 22.05 5.03
CA PRO A 50 1.44 22.42 6.28
C PRO A 50 1.61 23.94 6.45
N LEU A 51 1.86 24.65 5.35
CA LEU A 51 1.98 26.10 5.38
C LEU A 51 0.65 26.78 5.66
N ALA A 52 -0.44 26.30 5.07
CA ALA A 52 -1.78 26.84 5.30
C ALA A 52 -2.24 26.62 6.74
N GLU A 53 -2.02 25.45 7.29
CA GLU A 53 -2.48 25.07 8.63
C GLU A 53 -1.66 25.65 9.79
N ARG A 54 -0.54 26.32 9.51
CA ARG A 54 0.15 27.15 10.52
C ARG A 54 -0.74 28.23 11.14
N HIS A 55 -1.77 28.66 10.44
CA HIS A 55 -2.71 29.69 10.89
C HIS A 55 -3.88 29.13 11.72
N GLY A 56 -4.06 27.83 11.75
CA GLY A 56 -5.09 27.10 12.47
C GLY A 56 -5.53 25.86 11.69
N ALA A 57 -5.74 24.75 12.41
CA ALA A 57 -6.21 23.52 11.80
C ALA A 57 -7.60 23.70 11.18
N THR A 58 -7.80 23.14 9.99
CA THR A 58 -9.11 23.08 9.36
C THR A 58 -9.95 22.01 10.07
N PRO A 59 -11.21 22.25 10.42
CA PRO A 59 -12.07 21.19 10.95
C PRO A 59 -12.27 20.11 9.89
N TRP A 60 -11.98 18.88 10.26
CA TRP A 60 -12.12 17.71 9.43
C TRP A 60 -12.89 16.62 10.17
N HIS A 61 -13.56 15.73 9.42
CA HIS A 61 -14.31 14.63 9.99
C HIS A 61 -13.53 13.32 9.74
N PRO A 62 -13.19 12.56 10.78
CA PRO A 62 -12.34 11.35 10.66
C PRO A 62 -12.87 10.33 9.66
N GLU A 63 -14.16 10.02 9.71
CA GLU A 63 -14.80 9.07 8.80
C GLU A 63 -14.68 9.51 7.34
N HIS A 64 -15.00 10.77 7.02
CA HIS A 64 -14.90 11.28 5.66
C HIS A 64 -13.46 11.31 5.13
N MET A 65 -12.48 11.55 6.00
CA MET A 65 -11.08 11.45 5.63
C MET A 65 -10.69 10.01 5.33
N ALA A 66 -10.99 9.07 6.22
CA ALA A 66 -10.73 7.65 6.03
C ALA A 66 -11.38 7.12 4.75
N GLU A 67 -12.64 7.51 4.48
CA GLU A 67 -13.36 7.14 3.26
C GLU A 67 -12.64 7.63 1.99
N ARG A 68 -12.24 8.90 1.93
CA ARG A 68 -11.53 9.47 0.77
C ARG A 68 -10.21 8.75 0.49
N TYR A 69 -9.43 8.47 1.52
CA TYR A 69 -8.17 7.74 1.38
C TYR A 69 -8.43 6.29 0.95
N SER A 70 -9.46 5.64 1.46
CA SER A 70 -9.88 4.30 1.05
C SER A 70 -10.30 4.26 -0.41
N LEU A 71 -11.09 5.23 -0.88
CA LEU A 71 -11.47 5.35 -2.29
C LEU A 71 -10.25 5.55 -3.19
N MET A 72 -9.31 6.42 -2.79
CA MET A 72 -8.07 6.64 -3.54
C MET A 72 -7.22 5.35 -3.61
N THR A 73 -7.17 4.57 -2.53
CA THR A 73 -6.49 3.26 -2.52
C THR A 73 -7.08 2.32 -3.57
N ILE A 74 -8.41 2.25 -3.70
CA ILE A 74 -9.08 1.44 -4.73
C ILE A 74 -8.70 1.92 -6.13
N ILE A 75 -8.66 3.24 -6.35
CA ILE A 75 -8.29 3.82 -7.66
C ILE A 75 -6.86 3.42 -8.02
N VAL A 76 -5.91 3.56 -7.09
CA VAL A 76 -4.50 3.24 -7.34
C VAL A 76 -4.27 1.73 -7.50
N LEU A 77 -5.01 0.88 -6.76
CA LEU A 77 -4.99 -0.58 -7.00
C LEU A 77 -5.54 -0.94 -8.38
N GLY A 78 -6.46 -0.13 -8.93
CA GLY A 78 -6.95 -0.28 -10.30
C GLY A 78 -5.85 -0.19 -11.36
N GLU A 79 -4.78 0.58 -11.13
CA GLU A 79 -3.63 0.65 -12.03
C GLU A 79 -2.92 -0.70 -12.15
N VAL A 80 -2.76 -1.42 -11.04
CA VAL A 80 -2.17 -2.77 -11.06
C VAL A 80 -3.05 -3.76 -11.84
N LEU A 81 -4.38 -3.62 -11.74
CA LEU A 81 -5.32 -4.41 -12.54
C LEU A 81 -5.21 -4.10 -14.03
N LEU A 82 -5.05 -2.83 -14.40
CA LEU A 82 -4.85 -2.43 -15.81
C LEU A 82 -3.58 -3.07 -16.40
N SER A 83 -2.47 -3.06 -15.66
CA SER A 83 -1.24 -3.73 -16.07
C SER A 83 -1.43 -5.24 -16.22
N THR A 84 -2.17 -5.89 -15.30
CA THR A 84 -2.51 -7.32 -15.40
C THR A 84 -3.37 -7.60 -16.63
N THR A 85 -4.29 -6.69 -16.98
CA THR A 85 -5.13 -6.80 -18.18
C THR A 85 -4.30 -6.72 -19.45
N GLY A 86 -3.21 -5.93 -19.47
CA GLY A 86 -2.25 -5.89 -20.56
C GLY A 86 -1.70 -7.28 -20.90
N ALA A 87 -1.28 -8.05 -19.88
CA ALA A 87 -0.83 -9.43 -20.10
C ALA A 87 -1.91 -10.34 -20.70
N ILE A 88 -3.18 -10.14 -20.34
CA ILE A 88 -4.30 -10.89 -20.92
C ILE A 88 -4.49 -10.51 -22.40
N SER A 89 -4.38 -9.23 -22.76
CA SER A 89 -4.51 -8.79 -24.14
C SER A 89 -3.48 -9.45 -25.05
N VAL A 90 -2.23 -9.55 -24.59
CA VAL A 90 -1.16 -10.24 -25.33
C VAL A 90 -1.49 -11.71 -25.57
N ILE A 91 -1.97 -12.42 -24.56
CA ILE A 91 -2.38 -13.83 -24.69
C ILE A 91 -3.46 -13.98 -25.76
N LEU A 92 -4.41 -13.03 -25.83
CA LEU A 92 -5.52 -13.07 -26.79
C LEU A 92 -5.08 -12.72 -28.20
N ASP A 93 -4.18 -11.74 -28.36
CA ASP A 93 -3.74 -11.25 -29.68
C ASP A 93 -2.77 -12.22 -30.36
N GLU A 94 -1.85 -12.81 -29.62
CA GLU A 94 -0.87 -13.75 -30.17
C GLU A 94 -1.41 -15.19 -30.32
N GLY A 95 -2.52 -15.52 -29.69
CA GLY A 95 -3.12 -16.86 -29.72
C GLY A 95 -2.24 -17.93 -29.06
N THR A 96 -1.13 -17.53 -28.42
CA THR A 96 -0.17 -18.43 -27.78
C THR A 96 -0.29 -18.31 -26.26
N LEU A 97 -0.75 -19.37 -25.61
CA LEU A 97 -0.79 -19.47 -24.14
C LEU A 97 0.63 -19.71 -23.61
N SER A 98 1.39 -18.65 -23.38
CA SER A 98 2.66 -18.75 -22.65
C SER A 98 2.39 -19.02 -21.17
N GLY A 99 3.01 -20.08 -20.63
CA GLY A 99 2.92 -20.37 -19.19
C GLY A 99 3.42 -19.22 -18.32
N GLN A 100 4.39 -18.44 -18.78
CA GLN A 100 4.91 -17.27 -18.10
C GLN A 100 3.87 -16.14 -17.99
N LEU A 101 3.14 -15.87 -19.06
CA LEU A 101 2.06 -14.85 -19.05
C LEU A 101 0.91 -15.28 -18.12
N ILE A 102 0.53 -16.56 -18.12
CA ILE A 102 -0.48 -17.10 -17.21
C ILE A 102 -0.04 -16.90 -15.75
N MET A 103 1.22 -17.24 -15.42
CA MET A 103 1.78 -17.03 -14.08
C MET A 103 1.78 -15.56 -13.70
N THR A 104 2.06 -14.65 -14.64
CA THR A 104 2.02 -13.20 -14.43
C THR A 104 0.61 -12.72 -14.12
N VAL A 105 -0.40 -13.17 -14.85
CA VAL A 105 -1.81 -12.82 -14.61
C VAL A 105 -2.25 -13.29 -13.22
N ILE A 106 -2.03 -14.56 -12.90
CA ILE A 106 -2.42 -15.13 -11.60
C ILE A 106 -1.69 -14.41 -10.48
N GLY A 107 -0.37 -14.25 -10.58
CA GLY A 107 0.45 -13.57 -9.57
C GLY A 107 0.05 -12.10 -9.39
N GLY A 108 -0.20 -11.36 -10.49
CA GLY A 108 -0.67 -9.98 -10.47
C GLY A 108 -2.01 -9.84 -9.74
N LEU A 109 -2.98 -10.70 -10.02
CA LEU A 109 -4.26 -10.73 -9.31
C LEU A 109 -4.08 -11.05 -7.82
N LEU A 110 -3.26 -12.02 -7.46
CA LEU A 110 -2.96 -12.35 -6.06
C LEU A 110 -2.34 -11.15 -5.33
N ILE A 111 -1.39 -10.45 -5.97
CA ILE A 111 -0.78 -9.24 -5.41
C ILE A 111 -1.84 -8.17 -5.13
N VAL A 112 -2.69 -7.85 -6.11
CA VAL A 112 -3.75 -6.83 -5.94
C VAL A 112 -4.69 -7.19 -4.79
N PHE A 113 -5.23 -8.41 -4.79
CA PHE A 113 -6.19 -8.83 -3.77
C PHE A 113 -5.58 -8.90 -2.38
N CYS A 114 -4.31 -9.32 -2.25
CA CYS A 114 -3.61 -9.32 -0.96
C CYS A 114 -3.34 -7.89 -0.46
N LEU A 115 -2.87 -6.98 -1.32
CA LEU A 115 -2.68 -5.57 -0.95
C LEU A 115 -4.00 -4.92 -0.55
N TRP A 116 -5.09 -5.18 -1.31
CA TRP A 116 -6.43 -4.73 -0.95
C TRP A 116 -6.84 -5.23 0.43
N TRP A 117 -6.70 -6.54 0.68
CA TRP A 117 -7.06 -7.13 1.96
C TRP A 117 -6.26 -6.53 3.12
N PHE A 118 -4.94 -6.42 2.99
CA PHE A 118 -4.08 -5.85 4.02
C PHE A 118 -4.45 -4.41 4.36
N TYR A 119 -4.86 -3.63 3.37
CA TYR A 119 -5.28 -2.24 3.59
C TYR A 119 -6.65 -2.15 4.27
N PHE A 120 -7.67 -2.87 3.76
CA PHE A 120 -9.05 -2.70 4.19
C PHE A 120 -9.43 -3.47 5.47
N LYS A 121 -8.59 -4.37 5.95
CA LYS A 121 -8.89 -5.14 7.15
C LYS A 121 -8.99 -4.29 8.42
N HIS A 122 -8.34 -3.13 8.49
CA HIS A 122 -8.31 -2.27 9.67
C HIS A 122 -9.18 -1.04 9.48
N SER A 123 -9.94 -0.67 10.53
CA SER A 123 -10.73 0.57 10.52
C SER A 123 -9.83 1.78 10.75
N HIS A 124 -9.70 2.62 9.71
CA HIS A 124 -8.91 3.85 9.79
C HIS A 124 -9.63 5.00 10.51
N ALA A 125 -10.99 4.98 10.53
CA ALA A 125 -11.80 6.03 11.10
C ALA A 125 -11.64 6.15 12.62
N GLN A 126 -11.76 5.04 13.36
CA GLN A 126 -11.60 5.01 14.82
C GLN A 126 -10.25 5.58 15.26
N ARG A 127 -9.21 5.25 14.52
CA ARG A 127 -7.85 5.71 14.79
C ARG A 127 -7.68 7.22 14.63
N LEU A 128 -8.26 7.78 13.55
CA LEU A 128 -8.20 9.22 13.31
C LEU A 128 -8.97 10.03 14.37
N GLU A 129 -9.98 9.43 15.02
CA GLU A 129 -10.71 10.03 16.14
C GLU A 129 -9.86 10.13 17.40
N GLU A 130 -9.08 9.09 17.72
CA GLU A 130 -8.33 8.97 18.96
C GLU A 130 -7.04 9.81 18.95
N ASP A 131 -6.37 9.91 17.81
CA ASP A 131 -5.02 10.44 17.69
C ASP A 131 -4.92 11.99 17.59
N GLY A 132 -5.95 12.68 17.17
CA GLY A 132 -5.93 14.13 16.96
C GLY A 132 -5.21 14.62 15.70
N ALA A 133 -4.95 15.95 15.58
CA ALA A 133 -4.54 16.57 14.32
C ALA A 133 -3.12 16.24 13.83
N ARG A 134 -2.11 16.12 14.71
CA ARG A 134 -0.72 15.85 14.30
C ARG A 134 -0.51 14.46 13.73
N PRO A 135 -0.96 13.39 14.38
CA PRO A 135 -0.93 12.04 13.80
C PRO A 135 -1.74 11.90 12.53
N ALA A 136 -2.87 12.62 12.39
CA ALA A 136 -3.65 12.64 11.15
C ALA A 136 -2.85 13.18 9.96
N PHE A 137 -1.98 14.18 10.17
CA PHE A 137 -1.06 14.65 9.13
C PHE A 137 -0.05 13.57 8.72
N VAL A 138 0.62 12.95 9.69
CA VAL A 138 1.58 11.87 9.41
C VAL A 138 0.90 10.70 8.69
N TRP A 139 -0.31 10.35 9.10
CA TRP A 139 -1.12 9.33 8.45
C TRP A 139 -1.48 9.71 7.02
N GLY A 140 -1.98 10.93 6.79
CA GLY A 140 -2.31 11.43 5.46
C GLY A 140 -1.08 11.48 4.53
N TYR A 141 0.03 12.05 4.99
CA TYR A 141 1.26 12.11 4.20
C TYR A 141 1.89 10.74 3.96
N GLY A 142 1.77 9.81 4.90
CA GLY A 142 2.19 8.42 4.70
C GLY A 142 1.48 7.75 3.52
N HIS A 143 0.23 8.13 3.27
CA HIS A 143 -0.53 7.62 2.12
C HIS A 143 -0.01 8.11 0.76
N TYR A 144 0.63 9.28 0.65
CA TYR A 144 1.29 9.69 -0.59
C TYR A 144 2.36 8.68 -0.99
N LEU A 145 3.19 8.26 -0.03
CA LEU A 145 4.22 7.25 -0.28
C LEU A 145 3.60 5.87 -0.57
N LEU A 146 2.53 5.52 0.13
CA LEU A 146 1.80 4.28 -0.09
C LEU A 146 1.20 4.23 -1.50
N TYR A 147 0.54 5.30 -1.94
CA TYR A 147 -0.02 5.38 -3.29
C TYR A 147 1.05 5.33 -4.36
N ALA A 148 2.17 6.05 -4.15
CA ALA A 148 3.31 5.98 -5.06
C ALA A 148 3.88 4.55 -5.15
N ALA A 149 3.98 3.84 -4.02
CA ALA A 149 4.44 2.45 -3.99
C ALA A 149 3.45 1.52 -4.72
N ILE A 150 2.13 1.64 -4.49
CA ILE A 150 1.12 0.81 -5.18
C ILE A 150 1.11 1.11 -6.68
N ALA A 151 1.17 2.38 -7.10
CA ALA A 151 1.27 2.73 -8.51
C ALA A 151 2.54 2.14 -9.15
N ALA A 152 3.67 2.17 -8.43
CA ALA A 152 4.92 1.56 -8.88
C ALA A 152 4.83 0.02 -8.97
N VAL A 153 3.95 -0.64 -8.20
CA VAL A 153 3.66 -2.08 -8.38
C VAL A 153 3.07 -2.32 -9.76
N GLY A 154 2.09 -1.51 -10.19
CA GLY A 154 1.52 -1.59 -11.53
C GLY A 154 2.56 -1.39 -12.63
N ALA A 155 3.39 -0.34 -12.50
CA ALA A 155 4.47 -0.08 -13.45
C ALA A 155 5.51 -1.22 -13.49
N GLY A 156 5.89 -1.77 -12.33
CA GLY A 156 6.82 -2.91 -12.24
C GLY A 156 6.26 -4.18 -12.85
N LEU A 157 4.95 -4.41 -12.71
CA LEU A 157 4.27 -5.52 -13.39
C LEU A 157 4.30 -5.32 -14.91
N GLY A 158 4.07 -4.10 -15.40
CA GLY A 158 4.22 -3.76 -16.82
C GLY A 158 5.62 -4.08 -17.34
N VAL A 159 6.67 -3.70 -16.61
CA VAL A 159 8.06 -4.05 -16.99
C VAL A 159 8.28 -5.56 -17.06
N CYS A 160 7.69 -6.34 -16.14
CA CYS A 160 7.77 -7.81 -16.21
C CYS A 160 7.11 -8.37 -17.47
N ILE A 161 5.98 -7.79 -17.89
CA ILE A 161 5.27 -8.17 -19.12
C ILE A 161 6.11 -7.78 -20.34
N ASP A 162 6.63 -6.55 -20.40
CA ASP A 162 7.45 -6.06 -21.52
C ASP A 162 8.72 -6.93 -21.73
N VAL A 163 9.30 -7.48 -20.66
CA VAL A 163 10.44 -8.42 -20.75
C VAL A 163 9.98 -9.76 -21.33
N LEU A 164 8.83 -10.28 -20.92
CA LEU A 164 8.27 -11.52 -21.45
C LEU A 164 7.89 -11.41 -22.95
N GLU A 165 7.47 -10.24 -23.37
CA GLU A 165 7.15 -9.91 -24.77
C GLU A 165 8.40 -9.51 -25.59
N HIS A 166 9.59 -9.52 -25.00
CA HIS A 166 10.84 -9.11 -25.64
C HIS A 166 10.85 -7.63 -26.09
N VAL A 167 9.95 -6.80 -25.58
CA VAL A 167 9.91 -5.35 -25.82
C VAL A 167 10.97 -4.63 -25.00
N ALA A 168 11.11 -4.99 -23.71
CA ALA A 168 12.13 -4.43 -22.84
C ALA A 168 13.38 -5.31 -22.78
N HIS A 169 14.56 -4.70 -22.95
CA HIS A 169 15.87 -5.38 -22.92
C HIS A 169 16.56 -5.18 -21.57
N VAL A 170 15.86 -5.52 -20.47
CA VAL A 170 16.43 -5.51 -19.13
C VAL A 170 16.56 -6.92 -18.60
N SER A 171 17.44 -7.15 -17.62
CA SER A 171 17.58 -8.49 -17.02
C SER A 171 16.33 -8.88 -16.24
N SER A 172 16.01 -10.19 -16.17
CA SER A 172 14.91 -10.72 -15.35
C SER A 172 14.99 -10.22 -13.91
N ARG A 173 16.18 -10.10 -13.33
CA ARG A 173 16.38 -9.54 -12.00
C ARG A 173 15.98 -8.06 -11.91
N ALA A 174 16.31 -7.24 -12.90
CA ALA A 174 15.91 -5.83 -12.90
C ALA A 174 14.39 -5.69 -13.02
N ALA A 175 13.76 -6.49 -13.87
CA ALA A 175 12.31 -6.53 -14.03
C ALA A 175 11.61 -6.97 -12.74
N THR A 176 12.06 -8.06 -12.11
CA THR A 176 11.44 -8.56 -10.86
C THR A 176 11.69 -7.62 -9.68
N LEU A 177 12.82 -6.90 -9.62
CA LEU A 177 13.07 -5.87 -8.62
C LEU A 177 12.19 -4.63 -8.83
N SER A 178 11.89 -4.26 -10.09
CA SER A 178 10.96 -3.14 -10.36
C SER A 178 9.55 -3.39 -9.82
N LEU A 179 9.16 -4.66 -9.65
CA LEU A 179 7.93 -5.06 -9.00
C LEU A 179 8.11 -5.30 -7.49
N GLY A 180 9.11 -6.09 -7.10
CA GLY A 180 9.28 -6.57 -5.73
C GLY A 180 9.62 -5.47 -4.74
N VAL A 181 10.42 -4.46 -5.15
CA VAL A 181 10.75 -3.31 -4.30
C VAL A 181 9.49 -2.48 -3.97
N PRO A 182 8.65 -2.06 -4.93
CA PRO A 182 7.40 -1.38 -4.62
C PRO A 182 6.43 -2.19 -3.76
N VAL A 183 6.30 -3.50 -3.99
CA VAL A 183 5.48 -4.37 -3.13
C VAL A 183 6.01 -4.37 -1.70
N ALA A 184 7.32 -4.54 -1.51
CA ALA A 184 7.95 -4.53 -0.19
C ALA A 184 7.75 -3.17 0.52
N VAL A 185 7.93 -2.06 -0.21
CA VAL A 185 7.70 -0.69 0.31
C VAL A 185 6.24 -0.50 0.71
N ALA A 186 5.29 -0.92 -0.13
CA ALA A 186 3.86 -0.84 0.18
C ALA A 186 3.52 -1.61 1.47
N LEU A 187 4.04 -2.83 1.66
CA LEU A 187 3.84 -3.63 2.86
C LEU A 187 4.42 -2.96 4.12
N VAL A 188 5.64 -2.42 4.03
CA VAL A 188 6.28 -1.71 5.15
C VAL A 188 5.49 -0.45 5.51
N LEU A 189 5.05 0.33 4.51
CA LEU A 189 4.23 1.53 4.73
C LEU A 189 2.87 1.20 5.33
N MET A 190 2.20 0.15 4.84
CA MET A 190 0.97 -0.34 5.46
C MET A 190 1.22 -0.77 6.91
N GLY A 191 2.29 -1.53 7.18
CA GLY A 191 2.71 -1.89 8.53
C GLY A 191 2.96 -0.66 9.41
N PHE A 192 3.65 0.36 8.90
CA PHE A 192 3.89 1.62 9.62
C PHE A 192 2.59 2.39 9.88
N LEU A 193 1.71 2.51 8.89
CA LEU A 193 0.43 3.18 9.04
C LEU A 193 -0.50 2.46 10.03
N HIS A 194 -0.39 1.13 10.15
CA HIS A 194 -1.15 0.32 11.12
C HIS A 194 -0.46 0.14 12.47
N ALA A 195 0.87 0.31 12.54
CA ALA A 195 1.71 0.02 13.71
C ALA A 195 1.41 0.86 14.96
N ARG A 196 0.52 1.85 14.89
CA ARG A 196 0.11 2.66 16.05
C ARG A 196 -1.09 2.09 16.80
N ASP A 197 -1.72 1.03 16.33
CA ASP A 197 -2.75 0.29 17.05
C ASP A 197 -2.12 -0.75 18.00
N VAL A 198 -2.82 -1.07 19.04
CA VAL A 198 -2.43 -1.72 20.29
C VAL A 198 -1.56 -3.01 20.22
N ALA A 199 -1.47 -3.67 19.07
CA ALA A 199 -0.61 -4.82 18.81
C ALA A 199 0.47 -4.54 17.75
N SER A 200 0.90 -3.31 17.65
CA SER A 200 1.63 -2.72 16.51
C SER A 200 2.95 -3.39 16.14
N TRP A 201 3.70 -3.93 17.09
CA TRP A 201 4.97 -4.59 16.89
C TRP A 201 4.85 -5.88 16.06
N GLU A 202 3.88 -6.74 16.39
CA GLU A 202 3.70 -8.00 15.65
C GLU A 202 3.33 -7.74 14.19
N TRP A 203 2.49 -6.74 13.94
CA TRP A 203 2.13 -6.33 12.58
C TRP A 203 3.36 -5.82 11.81
N ALA A 204 4.15 -4.95 12.43
CA ALA A 204 5.35 -4.40 11.81
C ALA A 204 6.38 -5.50 11.48
N VAL A 205 6.56 -6.47 12.38
CA VAL A 205 7.45 -7.62 12.16
C VAL A 205 6.93 -8.52 11.03
N ARG A 206 5.63 -8.81 11.01
CA ARG A 206 5.03 -9.61 9.93
C ARG A 206 5.13 -8.91 8.58
N ALA A 207 4.83 -7.60 8.52
CA ALA A 207 4.96 -6.81 7.31
C ALA A 207 6.42 -6.76 6.83
N GLY A 208 7.38 -6.55 7.72
CA GLY A 208 8.81 -6.58 7.42
C GLY A 208 9.31 -7.95 6.96
N GLY A 209 8.88 -9.02 7.61
CA GLY A 209 9.21 -10.39 7.23
C GLY A 209 8.65 -10.75 5.84
N THR A 210 7.40 -10.38 5.56
CA THR A 210 6.78 -10.58 4.24
C THR A 210 7.49 -9.75 3.17
N ALA A 211 7.82 -8.48 3.45
CA ALA A 211 8.58 -7.62 2.55
C ALA A 211 9.97 -8.20 2.26
N GLY A 212 10.65 -8.74 3.27
CA GLY A 212 11.93 -9.45 3.10
C GLY A 212 11.82 -10.67 2.20
N ALA A 213 10.79 -11.50 2.39
CA ALA A 213 10.54 -12.67 1.54
C ALA A 213 10.25 -12.27 0.08
N VAL A 214 9.47 -11.21 -0.15
CA VAL A 214 9.23 -10.63 -1.49
C VAL A 214 10.53 -10.20 -2.14
N LEU A 215 11.40 -9.50 -1.41
CA LEU A 215 12.70 -9.05 -1.93
C LEU A 215 13.63 -10.22 -2.25
N ILE A 216 13.63 -11.29 -1.45
CA ILE A 216 14.41 -12.51 -1.72
C ILE A 216 13.96 -13.12 -3.06
N VAL A 217 12.66 -13.26 -3.29
CA VAL A 217 12.11 -13.75 -4.57
C VAL A 217 12.53 -12.85 -5.73
N ALA A 218 12.40 -11.53 -5.57
CA ALA A 218 12.76 -10.57 -6.61
C ALA A 218 14.26 -10.57 -6.94
N LEU A 219 15.13 -10.77 -5.94
CA LEU A 219 16.58 -10.84 -6.09
C LEU A 219 17.07 -12.14 -6.73
N ALA A 220 16.30 -13.22 -6.64
CA ALA A 220 16.67 -14.51 -7.19
C ALA A 220 16.88 -14.48 -8.71
N GLY A 221 16.23 -13.53 -9.41
CA GLY A 221 16.43 -13.30 -10.84
C GLY A 221 15.88 -14.42 -11.72
N TRP A 222 14.87 -15.14 -11.23
CA TRP A 222 14.13 -16.12 -12.03
C TRP A 222 13.34 -15.44 -13.16
N GLU A 223 12.75 -16.25 -14.04
CA GLU A 223 11.87 -15.73 -15.09
C GLU A 223 10.77 -14.84 -14.49
N PRO A 224 10.45 -13.71 -15.14
CA PRO A 224 9.52 -12.73 -14.58
C PRO A 224 8.16 -13.30 -14.17
N GLY A 225 7.53 -14.14 -15.01
CA GLY A 225 6.23 -14.73 -14.71
C GLY A 225 6.24 -15.62 -13.46
N LEU A 226 7.26 -16.45 -13.32
CA LEU A 226 7.44 -17.28 -12.12
C LEU A 226 7.64 -16.40 -10.87
N SER A 227 8.46 -15.35 -10.98
CA SER A 227 8.73 -14.42 -9.87
C SER A 227 7.48 -13.67 -9.44
N VAL A 228 6.66 -13.18 -10.37
CA VAL A 228 5.37 -12.53 -10.10
C VAL A 228 4.42 -13.47 -9.36
N LEU A 229 4.31 -14.72 -9.83
CA LEU A 229 3.49 -15.74 -9.16
C LEU A 229 3.98 -16.02 -7.74
N LEU A 230 5.29 -16.21 -7.54
CA LEU A 230 5.87 -16.49 -6.23
C LEU A 230 5.69 -15.33 -5.27
N ILE A 231 5.84 -14.07 -5.71
CA ILE A 231 5.53 -12.88 -4.92
C ILE A 231 4.06 -12.92 -4.47
N GLY A 232 3.12 -13.19 -5.39
CA GLY A 232 1.71 -13.34 -5.06
C GLY A 232 1.45 -14.43 -4.01
N LEU A 233 2.08 -15.60 -4.17
CA LEU A 233 1.96 -16.72 -3.22
C LEU A 233 2.56 -16.40 -1.85
N VAL A 234 3.67 -15.66 -1.78
CA VAL A 234 4.23 -15.16 -0.50
C VAL A 234 3.23 -14.27 0.22
N LEU A 235 2.54 -13.37 -0.51
CA LEU A 235 1.51 -12.51 0.08
C LEU A 235 0.32 -13.33 0.58
N VAL A 236 -0.15 -14.32 -0.19
CA VAL A 236 -1.23 -15.23 0.23
C VAL A 236 -0.82 -16.01 1.48
N ALA A 237 0.39 -16.58 1.50
CA ALA A 237 0.89 -17.29 2.67
C ALA A 237 0.93 -16.40 3.92
N SER A 238 1.41 -15.15 3.77
CA SER A 238 1.39 -14.16 4.85
C SER A 238 -0.03 -13.85 5.33
N LEU A 239 -0.98 -13.70 4.40
CA LEU A 239 -2.39 -13.49 4.72
C LEU A 239 -3.00 -14.66 5.48
N VAL A 240 -2.76 -15.90 5.03
CA VAL A 240 -3.26 -17.12 5.69
C VAL A 240 -2.68 -17.23 7.10
N LEU A 241 -1.37 -17.04 7.27
CA LEU A 241 -0.72 -17.05 8.58
C LEU A 241 -1.29 -15.99 9.51
N TYR A 242 -1.64 -14.83 8.97
CA TYR A 242 -2.30 -13.78 9.75
C TYR A 242 -3.69 -14.22 10.19
N LEU A 243 -4.52 -14.78 9.30
CA LEU A 243 -5.89 -15.22 9.59
C LEU A 243 -5.90 -16.34 10.63
N VAL A 244 -5.04 -17.36 10.47
CA VAL A 244 -4.91 -18.47 11.42
C VAL A 244 -4.43 -17.99 12.79
N GLY A 245 -3.48 -17.06 12.84
CA GLY A 245 -2.96 -16.54 14.11
C GLY A 245 -3.90 -15.58 14.85
N THR A 246 -4.99 -15.12 14.21
CA THR A 246 -6.00 -14.24 14.82
C THR A 246 -7.32 -14.96 15.12
N ASP A 247 -7.45 -16.24 14.82
CA ASP A 247 -8.66 -17.02 15.08
C ASP A 247 -8.69 -17.48 16.55
N PRO A 248 -9.63 -16.94 17.39
CA PRO A 248 -9.73 -17.31 18.80
C PRO A 248 -10.12 -18.79 19.01
N SER A 249 -10.78 -19.41 18.01
CA SER A 249 -11.22 -20.80 18.10
C SER A 249 -10.07 -21.81 18.10
N LEU A 250 -8.90 -21.42 17.59
CA LEU A 250 -7.69 -22.25 17.59
C LEU A 250 -6.83 -22.03 18.86
N ALA A 251 -7.07 -20.95 19.62
CA ALA A 251 -6.39 -20.66 20.87
C ALA A 251 -7.04 -21.36 22.09
N GLU A 252 -8.31 -21.74 22.01
CA GLU A 252 -9.03 -22.53 23.00
C GLU A 252 -8.96 -24.03 22.68
N GLN A 253 -7.79 -24.64 22.78
CA GLN A 253 -7.74 -26.07 23.01
C GLN A 253 -8.12 -26.30 24.49
N PRO A 254 -9.18 -27.07 24.80
CA PRO A 254 -9.56 -27.30 26.17
C PRO A 254 -8.40 -28.02 26.88
N HIS A 255 -7.90 -27.41 27.94
CA HIS A 255 -7.10 -28.15 28.92
C HIS A 255 -7.93 -29.36 29.34
N GLY A 256 -7.34 -30.54 29.20
CA GLY A 256 -7.98 -31.81 29.42
C GLY A 256 -8.63 -31.91 30.81
N PRO A 257 -9.52 -32.90 31.00
CA PRO A 257 -10.44 -33.00 32.15
C PRO A 257 -9.78 -33.37 33.49
N THR A 258 -8.53 -32.99 33.73
CA THR A 258 -7.77 -33.36 34.95
C THR A 258 -7.93 -32.40 36.13
N ASP A 259 -8.53 -31.22 35.95
CA ASP A 259 -8.64 -30.24 37.06
C ASP A 259 -9.98 -30.25 37.82
N ARG A 260 -10.87 -31.22 37.54
CA ARG A 260 -12.15 -31.32 38.28
C ARG A 260 -12.14 -32.28 39.46
N LEU A 261 -11.00 -32.89 39.80
CA LEU A 261 -10.95 -33.89 40.86
C LEU A 261 -10.35 -33.39 42.20
N THR A 262 -9.91 -32.11 42.26
CA THR A 262 -9.30 -31.60 43.51
C THR A 262 -10.13 -30.65 44.32
N SER A 263 -11.39 -30.33 43.93
CA SER A 263 -12.27 -29.42 44.66
C SER A 263 -13.42 -30.09 45.42
N ALA A 264 -13.44 -31.43 45.56
CA ALA A 264 -14.55 -32.15 46.16
C ALA A 264 -14.24 -32.82 47.51
N GLU A 265 -13.18 -32.46 48.21
CA GLU A 265 -12.91 -32.95 49.60
C GLU A 265 -12.42 -31.82 50.48
N ALA A 266 -13.37 -31.09 51.11
CA ALA A 266 -13.13 -30.43 52.41
C ALA A 266 -14.32 -30.78 53.30
N PRO A 267 -14.16 -31.65 54.31
CA PRO A 267 -15.23 -31.95 55.28
C PRO A 267 -15.38 -30.79 56.25
N ASN A 268 -16.62 -30.43 56.51
CA ASN A 268 -17.01 -29.55 57.58
C ASN A 268 -16.53 -30.14 58.92
N GLY A 269 -15.74 -29.37 59.68
CA GLY A 269 -15.43 -29.54 61.08
C GLY A 269 -15.52 -28.19 61.78
#